data_2bf943435fa6b783f72eb54766652460
#
_entry.id   2bf943435fa6b783f72eb54766652460
#
_cell.length_a   1.000
_cell.length_b   1.000
_cell.length_c   1.000
_cell.angle_alpha   90.00
_cell.angle_beta   90.00
_cell.angle_gamma   90.00
#
_symmetry.space_group_name_H-M   'P 1'
#
loop_
_entity.id
_entity.type
_entity.pdbx_description
1 polymer ?
#
loop_
_entity_poly.entity_id
_entity_poly.type
_entity_poly.pdbx_seq_one_letter_code
_entity_poly.pdbx_strand_id
1 'polypeptide(L)'
;MRNNLIAPVVRAMLESDIPAVMRIQAECYPPAMLESEEVFRARLALTPATCWIWAPAPDSAAAYLFSYPSNKDAITPLGSPFKLASAPDCLYLHDLAVAPGARGQRAANLLVAAALGHARAANLGWSALVSVQQSQAFWGSLGYNAVEVRHSPAKENLDSYQVAGSQHTAVYMLQKLT
;
A
#
# COMPACT_ATOMS: atom_id res chain seq x y z
N MET A 1 8.71 4.14 -38.84
CA MET A 1 8.51 4.94 -37.62
C MET A 1 8.77 4.01 -36.45
N ARG A 2 9.83 4.24 -35.67
CA ARG A 2 10.07 3.44 -34.45
C ARG A 2 9.09 3.97 -33.37
N ASN A 3 8.09 3.17 -33.00
CA ASN A 3 7.31 3.44 -31.80
C ASN A 3 8.30 3.46 -30.63
N ASN A 4 8.62 4.63 -30.15
CA ASN A 4 9.39 4.81 -28.92
C ASN A 4 8.44 4.44 -27.76
N LEU A 5 8.31 3.14 -27.47
CA LEU A 5 7.55 2.67 -26.32
C LEU A 5 8.30 3.17 -25.09
N ILE A 6 7.77 4.21 -24.47
CA ILE A 6 8.26 4.71 -23.19
C ILE A 6 8.05 3.57 -22.19
N ALA A 7 9.13 3.12 -21.55
CA ALA A 7 9.04 2.06 -20.55
C ALA A 7 8.27 2.56 -19.32
N PRO A 8 7.43 1.71 -18.73
CA PRO A 8 6.76 2.04 -17.45
C PRO A 8 7.79 2.41 -16.38
N VAL A 9 7.44 3.39 -15.56
CA VAL A 9 8.32 3.88 -14.48
C VAL A 9 7.66 3.75 -13.12
N VAL A 10 8.45 3.35 -12.11
CA VAL A 10 8.13 3.53 -10.70
C VAL A 10 8.87 4.76 -10.21
N ARG A 11 8.15 5.70 -9.61
CA ARG A 11 8.71 6.94 -9.07
C ARG A 11 8.06 7.33 -7.75
N ALA A 12 8.68 8.25 -7.04
CA ALA A 12 8.04 8.88 -5.88
C ALA A 12 6.72 9.54 -6.30
N MET A 13 5.74 9.46 -5.42
CA MET A 13 4.45 10.13 -5.58
C MET A 13 4.61 11.63 -5.35
N LEU A 14 3.95 12.43 -6.17
CA LEU A 14 3.86 13.88 -6.04
C LEU A 14 2.44 14.28 -5.62
N GLU A 15 2.28 15.46 -5.06
CA GLU A 15 0.96 15.99 -4.71
C GLU A 15 0.03 16.09 -5.91
N SER A 16 0.59 16.39 -7.09
CA SER A 16 -0.14 16.40 -8.36
C SER A 16 -0.70 15.05 -8.80
N ASP A 17 -0.25 13.94 -8.20
CA ASP A 17 -0.78 12.59 -8.48
C ASP A 17 -2.07 12.28 -7.71
N ILE A 18 -2.38 13.03 -6.67
CA ILE A 18 -3.54 12.75 -5.79
C ILE A 18 -4.87 12.62 -6.56
N PRO A 19 -5.19 13.45 -7.56
CA PRO A 19 -6.41 13.24 -8.36
C PRO A 19 -6.43 11.88 -9.08
N ALA A 20 -5.28 11.38 -9.54
CA ALA A 20 -5.19 10.05 -10.13
C ALA A 20 -5.32 8.94 -9.08
N VAL A 21 -4.75 9.12 -7.90
CA VAL A 21 -4.92 8.20 -6.75
C VAL A 21 -6.40 8.07 -6.40
N MET A 22 -7.13 9.20 -6.28
CA MET A 22 -8.56 9.20 -5.98
C MET A 22 -9.39 8.45 -7.03
N ARG A 23 -9.07 8.62 -8.30
CA ARG A 23 -9.71 7.85 -9.39
C ARG A 23 -9.40 6.36 -9.27
N ILE A 24 -8.14 5.99 -9.09
CA ILE A 24 -7.71 4.59 -9.02
C ILE A 24 -8.37 3.88 -7.83
N GLN A 25 -8.40 4.51 -6.65
CA GLN A 25 -9.06 3.87 -5.50
C GLN A 25 -10.56 3.66 -5.77
N ALA A 26 -11.25 4.62 -6.38
CA ALA A 26 -12.67 4.50 -6.71
C ALA A 26 -12.96 3.35 -7.70
N GLU A 27 -12.01 3.04 -8.59
CA GLU A 27 -12.10 1.89 -9.51
C GLU A 27 -11.77 0.54 -8.85
N CYS A 28 -11.06 0.55 -7.71
CA CYS A 28 -10.50 -0.66 -7.10
C CYS A 28 -11.24 -1.11 -5.83
N TYR A 29 -11.81 -0.17 -5.06
CA TYR A 29 -12.40 -0.45 -3.76
C TYR A 29 -13.90 -0.22 -3.71
N PRO A 30 -14.64 -1.00 -2.88
CA PRO A 30 -16.05 -0.73 -2.63
C PRO A 30 -16.21 0.60 -1.86
N PRO A 31 -17.37 1.28 -1.96
CA PRO A 31 -17.60 2.59 -1.33
C PRO A 31 -17.26 2.64 0.17
N ALA A 32 -17.50 1.55 0.91
CA ALA A 32 -17.22 1.47 2.34
C ALA A 32 -15.72 1.49 2.70
N MET A 33 -14.82 1.30 1.72
CA MET A 33 -13.38 1.32 1.90
C MET A 33 -12.72 2.56 1.29
N LEU A 34 -13.49 3.47 0.70
CA LEU A 34 -12.93 4.69 0.12
C LEU A 34 -12.50 5.65 1.21
N GLU A 35 -11.29 6.15 1.07
CA GLU A 35 -10.72 7.16 1.96
C GLU A 35 -10.78 8.55 1.30
N SER A 36 -10.83 9.60 2.11
CA SER A 36 -10.93 10.97 1.61
C SER A 36 -9.62 11.49 1.02
N GLU A 37 -9.73 12.45 0.13
CA GLU A 37 -8.56 13.13 -0.46
C GLU A 37 -7.68 13.78 0.62
N GLU A 38 -8.28 14.33 1.67
CA GLU A 38 -7.56 14.96 2.79
C GLU A 38 -6.64 13.95 3.50
N VAL A 39 -7.12 12.72 3.70
CA VAL A 39 -6.32 11.64 4.32
C VAL A 39 -5.13 11.29 3.45
N PHE A 40 -5.32 11.15 2.13
CA PHE A 40 -4.21 10.87 1.20
C PHE A 40 -3.18 12.00 1.16
N ARG A 41 -3.62 13.26 1.13
CA ARG A 41 -2.72 14.41 1.18
C ARG A 41 -1.93 14.46 2.49
N ALA A 42 -2.58 14.24 3.62
CA ALA A 42 -1.92 14.22 4.92
C ALA A 42 -0.86 13.11 5.01
N ARG A 43 -1.18 11.91 4.51
CA ARG A 43 -0.22 10.78 4.45
C ARG A 43 0.97 11.08 3.55
N LEU A 44 0.73 11.61 2.36
CA LEU A 44 1.80 11.97 1.42
C LEU A 44 2.71 13.06 2.01
N ALA A 45 2.14 14.09 2.61
CA ALA A 45 2.91 15.16 3.25
C ALA A 45 3.79 14.63 4.40
N LEU A 46 3.29 13.63 5.14
CA LEU A 46 4.01 13.04 6.27
C LEU A 46 5.13 12.07 5.81
N THR A 47 4.91 11.31 4.73
CA THR A 47 5.81 10.22 4.30
C THR A 47 6.09 10.23 2.79
N PRO A 48 6.55 11.35 2.21
CA PRO A 48 6.72 11.44 0.76
C PRO A 48 7.77 10.47 0.19
N ALA A 49 8.74 10.06 1.02
CA ALA A 49 9.80 9.13 0.61
C ALA A 49 9.34 7.66 0.51
N THR A 50 8.14 7.34 1.02
CA THR A 50 7.62 5.97 1.08
C THR A 50 6.26 5.82 0.40
N CYS A 51 5.93 6.77 -0.50
CA CYS A 51 4.76 6.70 -1.37
C CYS A 51 5.21 6.68 -2.84
N TRP A 52 4.66 5.76 -3.62
CA TRP A 52 5.10 5.54 -5.00
C TRP A 52 3.92 5.52 -5.98
N ILE A 53 4.25 5.89 -7.23
CA ILE A 53 3.39 5.76 -8.40
C ILE A 53 4.06 4.81 -9.38
N TRP A 54 3.26 3.95 -10.00
CA TRP A 54 3.61 3.28 -11.25
C TRP A 54 2.86 3.96 -12.40
N ALA A 55 3.61 4.39 -13.41
CA ALA A 55 3.10 5.10 -14.56
C ALA A 55 3.53 4.39 -15.86
N PRO A 56 2.60 3.93 -16.72
CA PRO A 56 2.93 3.32 -18.00
C PRO A 56 3.49 4.34 -19.03
N ALA A 57 3.23 5.63 -18.82
CA ALA A 57 3.79 6.74 -19.58
C ALA A 57 3.91 7.97 -18.67
N PRO A 58 4.66 9.01 -19.03
CA PRO A 58 4.71 10.28 -18.29
C PRO A 58 3.30 10.79 -18.01
N ASP A 59 3.08 11.31 -16.80
CA ASP A 59 1.82 11.89 -16.33
C ASP A 59 0.59 10.96 -16.35
N SER A 60 0.79 9.65 -16.51
CA SER A 60 -0.28 8.66 -16.56
C SER A 60 -0.22 7.67 -15.39
N ALA A 61 -0.39 8.16 -14.15
CA ALA A 61 -0.47 7.29 -12.98
C ALA A 61 -1.59 6.25 -13.14
N ALA A 62 -1.24 4.96 -13.02
CA ALA A 62 -2.17 3.84 -13.17
C ALA A 62 -2.10 2.83 -12.02
N ALA A 63 -1.14 2.99 -11.11
CA ALA A 63 -1.11 2.28 -9.83
C ALA A 63 -0.37 3.12 -8.78
N TYR A 64 -0.66 2.89 -7.51
CA TYR A 64 -0.02 3.60 -6.41
C TYR A 64 0.24 2.67 -5.22
N LEU A 65 1.17 3.08 -4.37
CA LEU A 65 1.43 2.47 -3.07
C LEU A 65 1.70 3.55 -2.03
N PHE A 66 0.91 3.55 -0.96
CA PHE A 66 1.17 4.29 0.27
C PHE A 66 1.80 3.38 1.31
N SER A 67 2.92 3.78 1.87
CA SER A 67 3.53 3.10 3.00
C SER A 67 4.22 4.09 3.94
N TYR A 68 4.62 3.61 5.10
CA TYR A 68 5.31 4.45 6.09
C TYR A 68 6.14 3.62 7.07
N PRO A 69 7.22 4.19 7.64
CA PRO A 69 7.97 3.56 8.72
C PRO A 69 7.13 3.42 9.99
N SER A 70 7.02 2.20 10.50
CA SER A 70 6.16 1.82 11.61
C SER A 70 6.86 0.79 12.51
N ASN A 71 6.15 0.23 13.45
CA ASN A 71 6.60 -0.93 14.19
C ASN A 71 5.84 -2.19 13.77
N LYS A 72 6.49 -3.33 13.87
CA LYS A 72 5.84 -4.63 13.75
C LYS A 72 4.62 -4.69 14.70
N ASP A 73 3.53 -5.25 14.20
CA ASP A 73 2.24 -5.38 14.92
C ASP A 73 1.46 -4.06 15.14
N ALA A 74 1.96 -2.92 14.64
CA ALA A 74 1.23 -1.67 14.63
C ALA A 74 0.37 -1.57 13.34
N ILE A 75 -0.94 -1.67 13.48
CA ILE A 75 -1.90 -1.58 12.36
C ILE A 75 -2.56 -0.21 12.38
N THR A 76 -2.52 0.52 11.25
CA THR A 76 -3.29 1.75 11.09
C THR A 76 -4.73 1.41 10.74
N PRO A 77 -5.74 1.94 11.46
CA PRO A 77 -7.14 1.77 11.09
C PRO A 77 -7.46 2.39 9.73
N LEU A 78 -8.46 1.85 9.06
CA LEU A 78 -8.98 2.42 7.82
C LEU A 78 -9.45 3.88 8.06
N GLY A 79 -9.15 4.79 7.13
CA GLY A 79 -9.52 6.20 7.23
C GLY A 79 -8.68 7.04 8.21
N SER A 80 -7.69 6.47 8.87
CA SER A 80 -6.86 7.18 9.84
C SER A 80 -5.57 7.75 9.24
N PRO A 81 -5.04 8.86 9.77
CA PRO A 81 -3.71 9.34 9.40
C PRO A 81 -2.62 8.36 9.84
N PHE A 82 -1.46 8.43 9.22
CA PHE A 82 -0.30 7.66 9.66
C PHE A 82 0.24 8.17 10.99
N LYS A 83 0.70 7.24 11.82
CA LYS A 83 1.40 7.54 13.07
C LYS A 83 2.81 6.99 12.96
N LEU A 84 3.79 7.89 12.79
CA LEU A 84 5.19 7.49 12.69
C LEU A 84 5.70 6.92 14.02
N ALA A 85 6.45 5.84 13.93
CA ALA A 85 7.17 5.28 15.06
C ALA A 85 8.44 6.12 15.35
N SER A 86 8.78 6.30 16.61
CA SER A 86 10.03 6.98 17.02
C SER A 86 11.28 6.14 16.72
N ALA A 87 11.14 4.82 16.75
CA ALA A 87 12.17 3.84 16.41
C ALA A 87 11.54 2.76 15.52
N PRO A 88 11.36 3.01 14.22
CA PRO A 88 10.70 2.07 13.33
C PRO A 88 11.57 0.83 13.09
N ASP A 89 10.94 -0.32 13.07
CA ASP A 89 11.56 -1.60 12.71
C ASP A 89 10.90 -2.25 11.49
N CYS A 90 9.83 -1.62 10.96
CA CYS A 90 8.95 -2.16 9.95
C CYS A 90 8.57 -1.09 8.91
N LEU A 91 8.49 -1.45 7.63
CA LEU A 91 7.76 -0.68 6.62
C LEU A 91 6.34 -1.23 6.51
N TYR A 92 5.35 -0.42 6.90
CA TYR A 92 3.94 -0.80 6.77
C TYR A 92 3.40 -0.37 5.41
N LEU A 93 2.99 -1.34 4.59
CA LEU A 93 2.33 -1.11 3.31
C LEU A 93 0.83 -0.94 3.56
N HIS A 94 0.34 0.29 3.48
CA HIS A 94 -1.02 0.59 3.91
C HIS A 94 -2.04 0.42 2.79
N ASP A 95 -1.75 0.93 1.60
CA ASP A 95 -2.70 0.92 0.47
C ASP A 95 -1.95 0.74 -0.85
N LEU A 96 -2.31 -0.30 -1.57
CA LEU A 96 -1.81 -0.63 -2.91
C LEU A 96 -2.99 -0.84 -3.84
N ALA A 97 -3.10 0.00 -4.87
CA ALA A 97 -4.13 -0.18 -5.89
C ALA A 97 -3.57 -0.11 -7.31
N VAL A 98 -4.12 -0.94 -8.19
CA VAL A 98 -3.78 -1.00 -9.62
C VAL A 98 -5.05 -0.83 -10.43
N ALA A 99 -5.12 0.24 -11.23
CA ALA A 99 -6.25 0.50 -12.11
C ALA A 99 -6.55 -0.72 -12.98
N PRO A 100 -7.83 -1.05 -13.26
CA PRO A 100 -8.20 -2.23 -14.03
C PRO A 100 -7.47 -2.36 -15.36
N GLY A 101 -7.26 -1.25 -16.08
CA GLY A 101 -6.54 -1.22 -17.36
C GLY A 101 -5.02 -1.46 -17.25
N ALA A 102 -4.45 -1.41 -16.04
CA ALA A 102 -3.02 -1.66 -15.80
C ALA A 102 -2.74 -3.05 -15.19
N ARG A 103 -3.79 -3.85 -14.94
CA ARG A 103 -3.63 -5.20 -14.43
C ARG A 103 -2.88 -6.10 -15.41
N GLY A 104 -2.14 -7.06 -14.92
CA GLY A 104 -1.29 -7.93 -15.74
C GLY A 104 0.05 -7.32 -16.18
N GLN A 105 0.28 -6.04 -15.96
CA GLN A 105 1.52 -5.33 -16.33
C GLN A 105 2.58 -5.33 -15.21
N ARG A 106 2.43 -6.16 -14.18
CA ARG A 106 3.34 -6.29 -13.03
C ARG A 106 3.50 -5.02 -12.19
N ALA A 107 2.60 -4.03 -12.32
CA ALA A 107 2.66 -2.75 -11.60
C ALA A 107 2.77 -2.94 -10.08
N ALA A 108 1.92 -3.79 -9.49
CA ALA A 108 1.96 -4.11 -8.07
C ALA A 108 3.31 -4.69 -7.63
N ASN A 109 3.86 -5.65 -8.39
CA ASN A 109 5.17 -6.26 -8.07
C ASN A 109 6.29 -5.21 -8.09
N LEU A 110 6.28 -4.30 -9.06
CA LEU A 110 7.29 -3.23 -9.19
C LEU A 110 7.18 -2.22 -8.05
N LEU A 111 5.97 -1.82 -7.67
CA LEU A 111 5.73 -0.93 -6.53
C LEU A 111 6.20 -1.57 -5.21
N VAL A 112 5.84 -2.82 -4.97
CA VAL A 112 6.29 -3.54 -3.75
C VAL A 112 7.79 -3.72 -3.76
N ALA A 113 8.42 -4.04 -4.90
CA ALA A 113 9.88 -4.16 -4.99
C ALA A 113 10.58 -2.83 -4.64
N ALA A 114 10.06 -1.69 -5.11
CA ALA A 114 10.58 -0.36 -4.75
C ALA A 114 10.47 -0.10 -3.25
N ALA A 115 9.30 -0.38 -2.65
CA ALA A 115 9.06 -0.23 -1.23
C ALA A 115 10.00 -1.11 -0.38
N LEU A 116 10.14 -2.37 -0.72
CA LEU A 116 11.04 -3.29 -0.01
C LEU A 116 12.51 -2.93 -0.19
N GLY A 117 12.89 -2.41 -1.36
CA GLY A 117 14.23 -1.85 -1.59
C GLY A 117 14.52 -0.67 -0.67
N HIS A 118 13.56 0.26 -0.53
CA HIS A 118 13.66 1.38 0.40
C HIS A 118 13.76 0.90 1.86
N ALA A 119 12.91 -0.06 2.27
CA ALA A 119 12.93 -0.61 3.62
C ALA A 119 14.29 -1.23 3.99
N ARG A 120 14.90 -2.00 3.07
CA ARG A 120 16.23 -2.57 3.27
C ARG A 120 17.31 -1.49 3.38
N ALA A 121 17.26 -0.47 2.52
CA ALA A 121 18.20 0.65 2.57
C ALA A 121 18.07 1.45 3.88
N ALA A 122 16.90 1.48 4.47
CA ALA A 122 16.63 2.10 5.78
C ALA A 122 16.88 1.16 6.96
N ASN A 123 17.42 -0.06 6.74
CA ASN A 123 17.68 -1.08 7.76
C ASN A 123 16.43 -1.50 8.56
N LEU A 124 15.24 -1.46 7.94
CA LEU A 124 14.04 -2.00 8.56
C LEU A 124 14.03 -3.53 8.45
N GLY A 125 13.81 -4.21 9.57
CA GLY A 125 13.85 -5.67 9.65
C GLY A 125 12.60 -6.37 9.12
N TRP A 126 11.50 -5.62 8.96
CA TRP A 126 10.19 -6.16 8.64
C TRP A 126 9.45 -5.32 7.59
N SER A 127 8.54 -5.96 6.89
CA SER A 127 7.45 -5.30 6.18
C SER A 127 6.12 -5.93 6.58
N ALA A 128 5.07 -5.10 6.72
CA ALA A 128 3.75 -5.51 7.20
C ALA A 128 2.64 -4.90 6.36
N LEU A 129 1.48 -5.54 6.36
CA LEU A 129 0.28 -5.04 5.69
C LEU A 129 -0.99 -5.71 6.25
N VAL A 130 -2.14 -5.14 5.91
CA VAL A 130 -3.44 -5.81 6.03
C VAL A 130 -3.90 -6.20 4.62
N SER A 131 -4.01 -7.50 4.38
CA SER A 131 -4.57 -8.05 3.16
C SER A 131 -6.09 -7.99 3.21
N VAL A 132 -6.70 -7.37 2.21
CA VAL A 132 -8.15 -7.26 2.00
C VAL A 132 -8.54 -7.86 0.66
N GLN A 133 -9.85 -7.99 0.38
CA GLN A 133 -10.36 -8.42 -0.94
C GLN A 133 -9.75 -9.74 -1.46
N GLN A 134 -9.46 -10.69 -0.58
CA GLN A 134 -8.86 -12.00 -0.93
C GLN A 134 -7.46 -11.90 -1.58
N SER A 135 -6.71 -10.84 -1.33
CA SER A 135 -5.38 -10.65 -1.91
C SER A 135 -4.26 -11.46 -1.23
N GLN A 136 -4.58 -12.35 -0.27
CA GLN A 136 -3.58 -13.13 0.49
C GLN A 136 -2.65 -13.95 -0.40
N ALA A 137 -3.17 -14.59 -1.46
CA ALA A 137 -2.36 -15.39 -2.38
C ALA A 137 -1.31 -14.52 -3.11
N PHE A 138 -1.70 -13.31 -3.52
CA PHE A 138 -0.78 -12.33 -4.12
C PHE A 138 0.34 -11.98 -3.14
N TRP A 139 0.00 -11.58 -1.92
CA TRP A 139 0.99 -11.21 -0.89
C TRP A 139 1.87 -12.40 -0.48
N GLY A 140 1.28 -13.60 -0.37
CA GLY A 140 2.02 -14.84 -0.13
C GLY A 140 3.07 -15.12 -1.21
N SER A 141 2.75 -14.86 -2.48
CA SER A 141 3.72 -15.01 -3.59
C SER A 141 4.90 -14.04 -3.51
N LEU A 142 4.76 -12.95 -2.75
CA LEU A 142 5.80 -11.96 -2.47
C LEU A 142 6.55 -12.22 -1.15
N GLY A 143 6.24 -13.31 -0.45
CA GLY A 143 6.94 -13.72 0.78
C GLY A 143 6.29 -13.26 2.08
N TYR A 144 5.08 -12.71 2.04
CA TYR A 144 4.33 -12.38 3.25
C TYR A 144 3.60 -13.59 3.81
N ASN A 145 3.58 -13.71 5.13
CA ASN A 145 2.88 -14.78 5.84
C ASN A 145 1.80 -14.18 6.74
N ALA A 146 0.63 -14.84 6.79
CA ALA A 146 -0.44 -14.46 7.69
C ALA A 146 0.00 -14.62 9.15
N VAL A 147 -0.34 -13.64 9.97
CA VAL A 147 -0.03 -13.63 11.40
C VAL A 147 -1.30 -13.34 12.18
N GLU A 148 -1.55 -14.13 13.22
CA GLU A 148 -2.68 -13.93 14.10
C GLU A 148 -2.47 -12.71 15.01
N VAL A 149 -3.42 -11.79 15.01
CA VAL A 149 -3.44 -10.61 15.87
C VAL A 149 -4.41 -10.86 17.04
N ARG A 150 -3.89 -11.02 18.26
CA ARG A 150 -4.67 -11.43 19.43
C ARG A 150 -4.99 -10.29 20.39
N HIS A 151 -4.23 -9.21 20.38
CA HIS A 151 -4.28 -8.15 21.39
C HIS A 151 -4.65 -6.79 20.81
N SER A 152 -5.44 -6.02 21.57
CA SER A 152 -5.72 -4.60 21.28
C SER A 152 -4.46 -3.75 21.57
N PRO A 153 -4.28 -2.61 20.87
CA PRO A 153 -5.21 -2.02 19.90
C PRO A 153 -5.11 -2.62 18.48
N ALA A 154 -4.11 -3.45 18.16
CA ALA A 154 -3.91 -3.97 16.81
C ALA A 154 -5.11 -4.80 16.32
N LYS A 155 -5.76 -5.57 17.21
CA LYS A 155 -6.96 -6.36 16.86
C LYS A 155 -8.13 -5.45 16.45
N GLU A 156 -8.41 -4.41 17.22
CA GLU A 156 -9.47 -3.44 16.92
C GLU A 156 -9.19 -2.70 15.61
N ASN A 157 -7.92 -2.32 15.38
CA ASN A 157 -7.50 -1.67 14.16
C ASN A 157 -7.64 -2.59 12.93
N LEU A 158 -7.34 -3.89 13.07
CA LEU A 158 -7.57 -4.88 12.02
C LEU A 158 -9.06 -5.02 11.71
N ASP A 159 -9.91 -5.02 12.74
CA ASP A 159 -11.36 -5.15 12.59
C ASP A 159 -11.98 -3.95 11.85
N SER A 160 -11.34 -2.77 11.83
CA SER A 160 -11.79 -1.62 11.04
C SER A 160 -11.85 -1.87 9.53
N TYR A 161 -11.12 -2.87 9.04
CA TYR A 161 -11.12 -3.27 7.62
C TYR A 161 -12.25 -4.26 7.28
N GLN A 162 -13.05 -4.68 8.25
CA GLN A 162 -14.20 -5.56 8.01
C GLN A 162 -15.36 -4.75 7.44
N VAL A 163 -15.73 -5.04 6.21
CA VAL A 163 -16.91 -4.45 5.57
C VAL A 163 -18.15 -5.26 5.97
N ALA A 164 -19.16 -4.58 6.48
CA ALA A 164 -20.42 -5.21 6.87
C ALA A 164 -21.03 -5.99 5.67
N GLY A 165 -21.40 -7.25 5.90
CA GLY A 165 -21.93 -8.14 4.87
C GLY A 165 -20.86 -8.78 3.94
N SER A 166 -19.58 -8.46 4.12
CA SER A 166 -18.50 -9.14 3.41
C SER A 166 -18.19 -10.49 4.06
N GLN A 167 -18.06 -11.54 3.24
CA GLN A 167 -17.56 -12.84 3.66
C GLN A 167 -16.02 -12.88 3.75
N HIS A 168 -15.36 -11.77 3.41
CA HIS A 168 -13.90 -11.70 3.33
C HIS A 168 -13.34 -11.08 4.59
N THR A 169 -12.46 -11.81 5.25
CA THR A 169 -11.77 -11.39 6.45
C THR A 169 -10.49 -10.64 6.08
N ALA A 170 -10.27 -9.48 6.69
CA ALA A 170 -8.98 -8.82 6.63
C ALA A 170 -7.93 -9.63 7.39
N VAL A 171 -6.73 -9.76 6.83
CA VAL A 171 -5.66 -10.57 7.42
C VAL A 171 -4.38 -9.75 7.52
N TYR A 172 -3.85 -9.67 8.73
CA TYR A 172 -2.53 -9.08 8.95
C TYR A 172 -1.44 -10.02 8.44
N MET A 173 -0.51 -9.48 7.65
CA MET A 173 0.56 -10.27 7.06
C MET A 173 1.91 -9.59 7.28
N LEU A 174 2.94 -10.40 7.53
CA LEU A 174 4.32 -9.99 7.79
C LEU A 174 5.29 -10.67 6.83
N GLN A 175 6.34 -9.92 6.48
CA GLN A 175 7.53 -10.42 5.82
C GLN A 175 8.77 -9.97 6.60
N LYS A 176 9.67 -10.89 6.93
CA LYS A 176 11.01 -10.56 7.43
C LYS A 176 11.87 -10.10 6.26
N LEU A 177 12.52 -8.97 6.41
CA LEU A 177 13.48 -8.44 5.43
C LEU A 177 14.88 -8.87 5.84
N THR A 178 15.60 -9.45 4.92
CA THR A 178 17.03 -9.86 5.08
C THR A 178 17.93 -8.90 4.32
#